data_ed6a60c77fd3a3fdd5390124184f6804
#
_entry.id   ed6a60c77fd3a3fdd5390124184f6804
#
_cell.length_a   1.000
_cell.length_b   1.000
_cell.length_c   1.000
_cell.angle_alpha   90.00
_cell.angle_beta   90.00
_cell.angle_gamma   90.00
#
_symmetry.space_group_name_H-M   'P 1'
#
loop_
_entity.id
_entity.type
_entity.pdbx_description
1 polymer ?
#
loop_
_entity_poly.entity_id
_entity_poly.type
_entity_poly.pdbx_seq_one_letter_code
_entity_poly.pdbx_strand_id
1 'polypeptide(L)'
;VTKSGLGSSEPASIYTHALMSYQALARKYRPQTFKDIVGQETVVRTLQNAIKDGRIHHAYLFSGVRGVGKTTVARILAKALNCEHGPAAEPDNTCTICREITEGIDLDVREIDAATYTGVDNIRELRDVTQFQPARDRYRIFIVDEAHMLSAPAWNALLKLIEEPPPHVIFMFATTEMQKVPQTIISRVQKNILRKITLPDLIARLAQICKAEGIEADRTALEIVARRGEGSVRDSLSLLDQIIAFSGRTVSAEDVATILGLSDTNFFARIVTHIADGDHAAILEALQDASDGGRDFKMLYRDLLNFVRNLLLLAGGANEAMLAASPEDLATLHSVAKTLSYTELLRIANLLLRDDETVNKAEHQRLAVEIALLKAATFPRLRAVEEALSGSEPVERRPPRAPEPATRQTRKAPAAEAAAAPPEQNPDDFLTRLQKTRPMLAGYAAAAKSFAKEGNRIIWTFDDRDLAQPLIDERASLEQLASEVYGTRMDVAIETATEKPNARRAEDKPSPLRDDPVVRAFQKHLGGELMKEKR
;
A
#
# COMPACT_ATOMS: atom_id res chain seq x y z
N VAL A 1 74.34 34.61 38.81
CA VAL A 1 74.26 33.38 39.60
C VAL A 1 72.79 32.98 39.72
N THR A 2 72.39 32.03 39.03
CA THR A 2 71.62 30.78 39.32
C THR A 2 70.78 30.33 38.14
N LYS A 3 71.01 29.12 37.78
CA LYS A 3 70.41 28.40 36.64
C LYS A 3 68.95 28.11 36.91
N SER A 4 68.09 28.41 35.92
CA SER A 4 66.74 27.96 35.77
C SER A 4 66.69 26.55 35.13
N GLY A 5 66.00 25.61 35.78
CA GLY A 5 65.75 24.27 35.27
C GLY A 5 64.75 24.29 34.13
N LEU A 6 65.13 23.63 33.07
CA LEU A 6 64.21 23.26 31.93
C LEU A 6 63.33 22.06 32.35
N GLY A 7 62.07 22.34 32.50
CA GLY A 7 61.05 21.29 32.57
C GLY A 7 60.78 20.68 31.16
N SER A 8 61.02 19.40 31.03
CA SER A 8 60.71 18.61 29.87
C SER A 8 59.20 18.56 29.67
N SER A 9 58.73 19.21 28.62
CA SER A 9 57.34 19.00 28.10
C SER A 9 57.25 17.65 27.40
N GLU A 10 56.57 16.69 28.02
CA GLU A 10 56.07 15.50 27.33
C GLU A 10 55.14 15.92 26.18
N PRO A 11 55.28 15.31 25.00
CA PRO A 11 54.37 15.60 23.91
C PRO A 11 53.00 14.99 24.24
N ALA A 12 51.97 15.80 24.18
CA ALA A 12 50.56 15.40 24.20
C ALA A 12 50.23 14.51 22.97
N SER A 13 50.55 13.24 23.12
CA SER A 13 50.22 12.17 22.15
C SER A 13 49.06 11.35 22.65
N ILE A 14 47.87 11.93 22.78
CA ILE A 14 46.63 11.17 22.97
C ILE A 14 45.50 12.06 22.49
N TYR A 15 45.23 12.10 21.21
CA TYR A 15 43.91 12.40 20.61
C TYR A 15 43.96 12.28 19.09
N THR A 16 44.49 11.15 18.58
CA THR A 16 44.21 10.69 17.24
C THR A 16 43.39 9.39 17.31
N HIS A 17 42.31 9.39 18.09
CA HIS A 17 41.20 8.54 17.72
C HIS A 17 40.58 9.20 16.48
N ALA A 18 40.89 8.63 15.31
CA ALA A 18 40.12 8.87 14.10
C ALA A 18 38.65 8.86 14.50
N LEU A 19 37.98 9.99 14.34
CA LEU A 19 36.53 10.09 14.37
C LEU A 19 36.03 9.19 13.25
N MET A 20 35.91 7.89 13.52
CA MET A 20 35.17 6.99 12.68
C MET A 20 33.73 7.51 12.73
N SER A 21 33.33 8.24 11.69
CA SER A 21 31.95 8.70 11.57
C SER A 21 31.07 7.46 11.63
N TYR A 22 30.19 7.40 12.63
CA TYR A 22 29.22 6.32 12.76
C TYR A 22 28.47 6.13 11.44
N GLN A 23 28.49 4.91 10.92
CA GLN A 23 27.78 4.55 9.70
C GLN A 23 26.61 3.67 10.06
N ALA A 24 25.37 4.11 9.73
CA ALA A 24 24.16 3.36 9.97
C ALA A 24 24.25 1.93 9.41
N LEU A 25 23.76 0.93 10.14
CA LEU A 25 23.82 -0.49 9.77
C LEU A 25 23.22 -0.76 8.39
N ALA A 26 22.12 -0.09 8.05
CA ALA A 26 21.49 -0.22 6.74
C ALA A 26 22.41 0.21 5.57
N ARG A 27 23.36 1.11 5.80
CA ARG A 27 24.38 1.52 4.82
C ARG A 27 25.61 0.61 4.88
N LYS A 28 26.10 0.31 6.07
CA LYS A 28 27.29 -0.53 6.30
C LYS A 28 27.12 -1.95 5.75
N TYR A 29 25.94 -2.55 5.97
CA TYR A 29 25.62 -3.92 5.56
C TYR A 29 24.81 -4.01 4.26
N ARG A 30 24.84 -2.94 3.43
CA ARG A 30 24.25 -2.98 2.09
C ARG A 30 24.97 -4.04 1.25
N PRO A 31 24.26 -5.03 0.67
CA PRO A 31 24.85 -6.06 -0.18
C PRO A 31 25.75 -5.48 -1.26
N GLN A 32 26.92 -6.08 -1.44
CA GLN A 32 27.91 -5.65 -2.43
C GLN A 32 28.05 -6.63 -3.59
N THR A 33 27.59 -7.88 -3.41
CA THR A 33 27.57 -8.92 -4.42
C THR A 33 26.18 -9.53 -4.53
N PHE A 34 25.92 -10.26 -5.61
CA PHE A 34 24.66 -10.99 -5.75
C PHE A 34 24.46 -12.07 -4.68
N LYS A 35 25.55 -12.64 -4.15
CA LYS A 35 25.53 -13.64 -3.08
C LYS A 35 25.06 -13.09 -1.74
N ASP A 36 25.28 -11.80 -1.51
CA ASP A 36 24.88 -11.14 -0.26
C ASP A 36 23.38 -10.77 -0.22
N ILE A 37 22.69 -10.90 -1.36
CA ILE A 37 21.27 -10.56 -1.48
C ILE A 37 20.44 -11.69 -0.88
N VAL A 38 19.61 -11.37 0.11
CA VAL A 38 18.74 -12.31 0.81
C VAL A 38 17.35 -12.34 0.16
N GLY A 39 16.79 -13.54 -0.05
CA GLY A 39 15.39 -13.77 -0.41
C GLY A 39 14.99 -13.38 -1.85
N GLN A 40 15.98 -13.14 -2.75
CA GLN A 40 15.73 -12.74 -4.14
C GLN A 40 16.38 -13.70 -5.17
N GLU A 41 16.46 -14.98 -4.85
CA GLU A 41 17.22 -15.99 -5.60
C GLU A 41 16.83 -16.04 -7.08
N THR A 42 15.52 -15.92 -7.36
CA THR A 42 15.00 -15.95 -8.74
C THR A 42 15.52 -14.78 -9.56
N VAL A 43 15.46 -13.56 -9.03
CA VAL A 43 15.93 -12.34 -9.70
C VAL A 43 17.46 -12.42 -9.88
N VAL A 44 18.18 -12.75 -8.82
CA VAL A 44 19.63 -12.90 -8.83
C VAL A 44 20.08 -13.89 -9.91
N ARG A 45 19.50 -15.10 -9.91
CA ARG A 45 19.81 -16.14 -10.89
C ARG A 45 19.54 -15.70 -12.33
N THR A 46 18.42 -15.00 -12.55
CA THR A 46 18.06 -14.46 -13.88
C THR A 46 19.10 -13.47 -14.37
N LEU A 47 19.52 -12.53 -13.53
CA LEU A 47 20.53 -11.51 -13.89
C LEU A 47 21.91 -12.14 -14.12
N GLN A 48 22.33 -13.05 -13.24
CA GLN A 48 23.61 -13.75 -13.40
C GLN A 48 23.68 -14.58 -14.69
N ASN A 49 22.59 -15.26 -15.06
CA ASN A 49 22.52 -16.01 -16.30
C ASN A 49 22.55 -15.07 -17.52
N ALA A 50 21.80 -13.95 -17.48
CA ALA A 50 21.82 -12.96 -18.54
C ALA A 50 23.24 -12.39 -18.80
N ILE A 51 24.00 -12.14 -17.72
CA ILE A 51 25.40 -11.70 -17.81
C ILE A 51 26.29 -12.79 -18.43
N LYS A 52 26.17 -14.04 -17.95
CA LYS A 52 26.98 -15.19 -18.45
C LYS A 52 26.73 -15.46 -19.93
N ASP A 53 25.47 -15.35 -20.36
CA ASP A 53 25.05 -15.61 -21.75
C ASP A 53 25.27 -14.39 -22.67
N GLY A 54 25.73 -13.24 -22.15
CA GLY A 54 25.87 -11.99 -22.90
C GLY A 54 24.54 -11.39 -23.36
N ARG A 55 23.41 -11.79 -22.74
CA ARG A 55 22.06 -11.33 -23.07
C ARG A 55 21.65 -10.16 -22.18
N ILE A 56 22.41 -9.06 -22.27
CA ILE A 56 22.20 -7.87 -21.47
C ILE A 56 21.08 -7.04 -22.12
N HIS A 57 20.03 -6.75 -21.36
CA HIS A 57 18.94 -5.90 -21.81
C HIS A 57 19.31 -4.42 -21.65
N HIS A 58 18.82 -3.56 -22.54
CA HIS A 58 19.09 -2.12 -22.49
C HIS A 58 18.28 -1.39 -21.39
N ALA A 59 17.20 -1.99 -20.87
CA ALA A 59 16.39 -1.39 -19.82
C ALA A 59 15.83 -2.44 -18.86
N TYR A 60 16.01 -2.19 -17.56
CA TYR A 60 15.52 -3.05 -16.46
C TYR A 60 14.54 -2.28 -15.60
N LEU A 61 13.51 -2.97 -15.10
CA LEU A 61 12.58 -2.44 -14.11
C LEU A 61 12.60 -3.35 -12.87
N PHE A 62 13.04 -2.80 -11.74
CA PHE A 62 13.04 -3.44 -10.43
C PHE A 62 11.84 -2.92 -9.63
N SER A 63 10.86 -3.78 -9.39
CA SER A 63 9.65 -3.44 -8.64
C SER A 63 9.57 -4.24 -7.34
N GLY A 64 9.02 -3.63 -6.28
CA GLY A 64 8.84 -4.26 -4.98
C GLY A 64 8.69 -3.25 -3.87
N VAL A 65 8.28 -3.68 -2.68
CA VAL A 65 8.09 -2.80 -1.53
C VAL A 65 9.37 -2.05 -1.16
N ARG A 66 9.23 -0.97 -0.38
CA ARG A 66 10.39 -0.19 0.07
C ARG A 66 11.36 -1.07 0.86
N GLY A 67 12.67 -0.84 0.70
CA GLY A 67 13.72 -1.47 1.50
C GLY A 67 14.04 -2.93 1.20
N VAL A 68 13.45 -3.56 0.16
CA VAL A 68 13.74 -4.95 -0.25
C VAL A 68 15.01 -5.11 -1.10
N GLY A 69 15.68 -4.00 -1.43
CA GLY A 69 16.96 -4.06 -2.16
C GLY A 69 16.90 -3.69 -3.64
N LYS A 70 15.84 -3.05 -4.17
CA LYS A 70 15.72 -2.65 -5.59
C LYS A 70 16.95 -1.91 -6.12
N THR A 71 17.27 -0.77 -5.52
CA THR A 71 18.43 0.06 -5.90
C THR A 71 19.75 -0.66 -5.63
N THR A 72 19.80 -1.53 -4.61
CA THR A 72 20.97 -2.37 -4.31
C THR A 72 21.24 -3.37 -5.44
N VAL A 73 20.20 -4.08 -5.91
CA VAL A 73 20.32 -5.00 -7.06
C VAL A 73 20.76 -4.26 -8.32
N ALA A 74 20.17 -3.07 -8.57
CA ALA A 74 20.58 -2.24 -9.71
C ALA A 74 22.06 -1.84 -9.64
N ARG A 75 22.57 -1.41 -8.47
CA ARG A 75 23.99 -1.09 -8.28
C ARG A 75 24.91 -2.31 -8.45
N ILE A 76 24.52 -3.48 -7.92
CA ILE A 76 25.30 -4.72 -8.10
C ILE A 76 25.33 -5.12 -9.58
N LEU A 77 24.20 -4.98 -10.29
CA LEU A 77 24.16 -5.21 -11.73
C LEU A 77 25.06 -4.22 -12.48
N ALA A 78 25.04 -2.94 -12.14
CA ALA A 78 25.92 -1.94 -12.73
C ALA A 78 27.40 -2.29 -12.50
N LYS A 79 27.78 -2.68 -11.28
CA LYS A 79 29.13 -3.18 -10.99
C LYS A 79 29.48 -4.42 -11.82
N ALA A 80 28.60 -5.39 -11.91
CA ALA A 80 28.82 -6.61 -12.65
C ALA A 80 29.05 -6.38 -14.15
N LEU A 81 28.39 -5.38 -14.72
CA LEU A 81 28.52 -4.99 -16.14
C LEU A 81 29.77 -4.16 -16.42
N ASN A 82 30.12 -3.24 -15.53
CA ASN A 82 31.23 -2.29 -15.71
C ASN A 82 32.54 -2.71 -15.04
N CYS A 83 32.55 -3.74 -14.18
CA CYS A 83 33.75 -4.25 -13.51
C CYS A 83 34.92 -4.39 -14.52
N GLU A 84 36.11 -3.96 -14.13
CA GLU A 84 37.33 -4.08 -14.97
C GLU A 84 37.57 -5.52 -15.44
N HIS A 85 37.29 -6.51 -14.58
CA HIS A 85 37.39 -7.94 -14.85
C HIS A 85 36.10 -8.58 -15.40
N GLY A 86 35.13 -7.76 -15.82
CA GLY A 86 33.84 -8.23 -16.31
C GLY A 86 33.60 -7.97 -17.80
N PRO A 87 32.34 -8.13 -18.27
CA PRO A 87 31.12 -8.44 -17.50
C PRO A 87 31.21 -9.79 -16.76
N ALA A 88 30.91 -9.80 -15.47
CA ALA A 88 31.03 -10.97 -14.63
C ALA A 88 29.76 -11.17 -13.79
N ALA A 89 29.33 -12.43 -13.63
CA ALA A 89 28.18 -12.76 -12.80
C ALA A 89 28.32 -12.34 -11.34
N GLU A 90 29.55 -12.07 -10.89
CA GLU A 90 29.89 -11.48 -9.59
C GLU A 90 30.92 -10.37 -9.79
N PRO A 91 30.69 -9.14 -9.35
CA PRO A 91 31.68 -8.07 -9.38
C PRO A 91 32.82 -8.35 -8.39
N ASP A 92 34.03 -7.90 -8.69
CA ASP A 92 35.20 -8.11 -7.84
C ASP A 92 35.22 -7.23 -6.57
N ASN A 93 34.51 -6.11 -6.60
CA ASN A 93 34.44 -5.09 -5.54
C ASN A 93 35.80 -4.46 -5.14
N THR A 94 36.89 -4.79 -5.81
CA THR A 94 38.24 -4.34 -5.50
C THR A 94 38.77 -3.34 -6.52
N CYS A 95 38.33 -3.40 -7.76
CA CYS A 95 38.70 -2.46 -8.82
C CYS A 95 38.17 -1.05 -8.57
N THR A 96 38.74 -0.09 -9.24
CA THR A 96 38.39 1.34 -9.08
C THR A 96 36.93 1.59 -9.42
N ILE A 97 36.44 1.03 -10.53
CA ILE A 97 35.05 1.17 -10.98
C ILE A 97 34.07 0.62 -9.92
N CYS A 98 34.28 -0.59 -9.41
CA CYS A 98 33.41 -1.18 -8.41
C CYS A 98 33.34 -0.35 -7.11
N ARG A 99 34.46 0.26 -6.70
CA ARG A 99 34.52 1.14 -5.51
C ARG A 99 33.77 2.43 -5.75
N GLU A 100 34.01 3.12 -6.88
CA GLU A 100 33.36 4.38 -7.24
C GLU A 100 31.84 4.21 -7.38
N ILE A 101 31.36 3.12 -8.01
CA ILE A 101 29.93 2.80 -8.08
C ILE A 101 29.33 2.57 -6.68
N THR A 102 30.07 1.92 -5.78
CA THR A 102 29.63 1.69 -4.39
C THR A 102 29.51 3.02 -3.64
N GLU A 103 30.44 3.94 -3.85
CA GLU A 103 30.46 5.27 -3.25
C GLU A 103 29.48 6.26 -3.93
N GLY A 104 29.05 5.96 -5.16
CA GLY A 104 28.12 6.77 -5.96
C GLY A 104 28.80 7.98 -6.64
N ILE A 105 30.09 7.88 -6.91
CA ILE A 105 30.92 8.95 -7.54
C ILE A 105 31.42 8.57 -8.93
N ASP A 106 31.00 7.43 -9.45
CA ASP A 106 31.37 6.97 -10.79
C ASP A 106 30.85 7.90 -11.88
N LEU A 107 31.64 8.11 -12.94
CA LEU A 107 31.33 9.05 -14.02
C LEU A 107 30.28 8.53 -15.00
N ASP A 108 30.26 7.22 -15.23
CA ASP A 108 29.40 6.56 -16.22
C ASP A 108 28.20 5.86 -15.59
N VAL A 109 28.16 5.73 -14.25
CA VAL A 109 27.01 5.19 -13.50
C VAL A 109 26.37 6.30 -12.69
N ARG A 110 25.25 6.82 -13.16
CA ARG A 110 24.50 7.90 -12.48
C ARG A 110 23.27 7.37 -11.79
N GLU A 111 23.16 7.63 -10.50
CA GLU A 111 21.95 7.38 -9.72
C GLU A 111 21.14 8.67 -9.61
N ILE A 112 19.87 8.59 -10.01
CA ILE A 112 18.94 9.71 -10.10
C ILE A 112 17.74 9.39 -9.25
N ASP A 113 17.43 10.24 -8.28
CA ASP A 113 16.19 10.16 -7.52
C ASP A 113 15.07 10.89 -8.30
N ALA A 114 14.09 10.14 -8.78
CA ALA A 114 12.98 10.69 -9.56
C ALA A 114 12.11 11.67 -8.76
N ALA A 115 12.12 11.60 -7.41
CA ALA A 115 11.40 12.57 -6.58
C ALA A 115 12.01 13.99 -6.69
N THR A 116 13.32 14.07 -6.92
CA THR A 116 14.04 15.34 -7.10
C THR A 116 14.08 15.76 -8.58
N TYR A 117 14.14 14.78 -9.50
CA TYR A 117 14.25 14.98 -10.94
C TYR A 117 12.93 14.74 -11.68
N THR A 118 11.82 15.33 -11.22
CA THR A 118 10.48 15.15 -11.81
C THR A 118 10.31 15.85 -13.17
N GLY A 119 11.15 16.84 -13.47
CA GLY A 119 11.01 17.73 -14.62
C GLY A 119 11.43 17.13 -15.96
N VAL A 120 10.80 17.59 -17.04
CA VAL A 120 11.13 17.19 -18.43
C VAL A 120 12.53 17.64 -18.82
N ASP A 121 12.96 18.80 -18.33
CA ASP A 121 14.24 19.38 -18.71
C ASP A 121 15.40 18.55 -18.17
N ASN A 122 15.29 18.02 -16.98
CA ASN A 122 16.27 17.09 -16.41
C ASN A 122 16.43 15.82 -17.27
N ILE A 123 15.31 15.31 -17.82
CA ILE A 123 15.34 14.13 -18.70
C ILE A 123 15.89 14.49 -20.10
N ARG A 124 15.70 15.72 -20.56
CA ARG A 124 16.33 16.20 -21.81
C ARG A 124 17.84 16.29 -21.69
N GLU A 125 18.35 16.82 -20.59
CA GLU A 125 19.79 16.81 -20.27
C GLU A 125 20.34 15.39 -20.24
N LEU A 126 19.61 14.48 -19.61
CA LEU A 126 19.99 13.06 -19.57
C LEU A 126 20.05 12.48 -20.98
N ARG A 127 19.07 12.78 -21.83
CA ARG A 127 19.05 12.34 -23.24
C ARG A 127 20.27 12.85 -23.99
N ASP A 128 20.65 14.10 -23.80
CA ASP A 128 21.78 14.70 -24.54
C ASP A 128 23.10 14.02 -24.11
N VAL A 129 23.23 13.64 -22.85
CA VAL A 129 24.39 12.89 -22.34
C VAL A 129 24.46 11.46 -22.92
N THR A 130 23.32 10.82 -23.25
CA THR A 130 23.30 9.45 -23.80
C THR A 130 23.90 9.34 -25.21
N GLN A 131 24.03 10.44 -25.92
CA GLN A 131 24.64 10.46 -27.26
C GLN A 131 26.17 10.25 -27.23
N PHE A 132 26.81 10.50 -26.11
CA PHE A 132 28.24 10.37 -25.96
C PHE A 132 28.62 8.98 -25.42
N GLN A 133 29.73 8.45 -25.91
CA GLN A 133 30.32 7.22 -25.38
C GLN A 133 30.63 7.36 -23.88
N PRO A 134 30.65 6.26 -23.10
CA PRO A 134 31.15 6.29 -21.74
C PRO A 134 32.55 6.92 -21.66
N ALA A 135 32.83 7.60 -20.55
CA ALA A 135 34.14 8.24 -20.36
C ALA A 135 35.25 7.20 -20.10
N ARG A 136 34.92 6.12 -19.42
CA ARG A 136 35.87 5.09 -19.03
C ARG A 136 35.27 3.67 -19.09
N ASP A 137 34.03 3.52 -18.68
CA ASP A 137 33.40 2.24 -18.46
C ASP A 137 32.90 1.58 -19.77
N ARG A 138 32.39 0.34 -19.69
CA ARG A 138 31.80 -0.34 -20.86
C ARG A 138 30.43 0.20 -21.20
N TYR A 139 29.63 0.51 -20.18
CA TYR A 139 28.27 0.99 -20.32
C TYR A 139 28.08 2.27 -19.53
N ARG A 140 27.32 3.17 -20.12
CA ARG A 140 26.74 4.31 -19.41
C ARG A 140 25.42 3.88 -18.80
N ILE A 141 25.34 3.86 -17.48
CA ILE A 141 24.22 3.30 -16.74
C ILE A 141 23.49 4.40 -15.97
N PHE A 142 22.19 4.46 -16.14
CA PHE A 142 21.31 5.35 -15.39
C PHE A 142 20.42 4.55 -14.46
N ILE A 143 20.60 4.71 -13.15
CA ILE A 143 19.75 4.10 -12.11
C ILE A 143 18.76 5.17 -11.69
N VAL A 144 17.48 5.00 -12.03
CA VAL A 144 16.40 5.94 -11.68
C VAL A 144 15.62 5.33 -10.54
N ASP A 145 15.84 5.86 -9.32
CA ASP A 145 15.13 5.40 -8.12
C ASP A 145 13.78 6.11 -7.99
N GLU A 146 12.82 5.45 -7.37
CA GLU A 146 11.42 5.85 -7.24
C GLU A 146 10.83 6.36 -8.57
N ALA A 147 11.10 5.62 -9.64
CA ALA A 147 10.75 6.00 -11.03
C ALA A 147 9.27 6.34 -11.22
N HIS A 148 8.35 5.85 -10.36
CA HIS A 148 6.93 6.21 -10.39
C HIS A 148 6.66 7.70 -10.11
N MET A 149 7.65 8.44 -9.60
CA MET A 149 7.57 9.88 -9.37
C MET A 149 7.84 10.72 -10.65
N LEU A 150 8.34 10.10 -11.71
CA LEU A 150 8.53 10.79 -12.98
C LEU A 150 7.19 11.25 -13.56
N SER A 151 7.15 12.49 -14.03
CA SER A 151 5.98 13.05 -14.70
C SER A 151 5.70 12.33 -16.04
N ALA A 152 4.45 12.37 -16.51
CA ALA A 152 4.10 11.79 -17.80
C ALA A 152 4.91 12.37 -18.98
N PRO A 153 5.20 13.69 -19.03
CA PRO A 153 6.11 14.24 -20.05
C PRO A 153 7.55 13.73 -19.92
N ALA A 154 8.06 13.47 -18.70
CA ALA A 154 9.38 12.90 -18.49
C ALA A 154 9.46 11.45 -19.02
N TRP A 155 8.45 10.63 -18.76
CA TRP A 155 8.34 9.29 -19.34
C TRP A 155 8.28 9.32 -20.87
N ASN A 156 7.53 10.23 -21.45
CA ASN A 156 7.45 10.40 -22.91
C ASN A 156 8.81 10.79 -23.53
N ALA A 157 9.61 11.60 -22.84
CA ALA A 157 10.96 11.94 -23.29
C ALA A 157 11.91 10.73 -23.27
N LEU A 158 11.73 9.79 -22.30
CA LEU A 158 12.51 8.55 -22.21
C LEU A 158 12.10 7.49 -23.24
N LEU A 159 10.84 7.51 -23.75
CA LEU A 159 10.33 6.48 -24.66
C LEU A 159 11.23 6.23 -25.84
N LYS A 160 11.68 7.30 -26.54
CA LYS A 160 12.57 7.17 -27.70
C LYS A 160 13.91 6.49 -27.36
N LEU A 161 14.46 6.78 -26.18
CA LEU A 161 15.72 6.19 -25.71
C LEU A 161 15.56 4.72 -25.31
N ILE A 162 14.37 4.33 -24.86
CA ILE A 162 14.06 2.95 -24.49
C ILE A 162 13.69 2.12 -25.74
N GLU A 163 13.11 2.75 -26.77
CA GLU A 163 12.79 2.10 -28.05
C GLU A 163 14.02 1.88 -28.92
N GLU A 164 14.86 2.91 -29.04
CA GLU A 164 16.07 2.89 -29.86
C GLU A 164 17.29 3.30 -29.01
N PRO A 165 17.70 2.45 -28.05
CA PRO A 165 18.78 2.79 -27.14
C PRO A 165 20.13 2.77 -27.85
N PRO A 166 21.05 3.72 -27.55
CA PRO A 166 22.43 3.56 -27.92
C PRO A 166 23.02 2.28 -27.31
N PRO A 167 23.87 1.53 -28.02
CA PRO A 167 24.33 0.21 -27.59
C PRO A 167 25.14 0.22 -26.28
N HIS A 168 25.65 1.38 -25.90
CA HIS A 168 26.44 1.59 -24.70
C HIS A 168 25.61 2.14 -23.51
N VAL A 169 24.28 2.31 -23.65
CA VAL A 169 23.43 2.89 -22.62
C VAL A 169 22.49 1.85 -22.00
N ILE A 170 22.43 1.82 -20.69
CA ILE A 170 21.53 0.94 -19.95
C ILE A 170 20.73 1.75 -18.92
N PHE A 171 19.42 1.55 -18.93
CA PHE A 171 18.51 2.13 -17.95
C PHE A 171 18.11 1.09 -16.89
N MET A 172 18.11 1.48 -15.63
CA MET A 172 17.68 0.65 -14.50
C MET A 172 16.68 1.46 -13.67
N PHE A 173 15.40 1.16 -13.83
CA PHE A 173 14.32 1.80 -13.07
C PHE A 173 14.03 1.02 -11.80
N ALA A 174 13.97 1.69 -10.65
CA ALA A 174 13.51 1.13 -9.40
C ALA A 174 12.20 1.82 -8.98
N THR A 175 11.19 1.04 -8.59
CA THR A 175 9.88 1.58 -8.20
C THR A 175 9.22 0.77 -7.09
N THR A 176 8.50 1.44 -6.21
CA THR A 176 7.58 0.81 -5.26
C THR A 176 6.18 0.59 -5.84
N GLU A 177 5.81 1.34 -6.89
CA GLU A 177 4.48 1.37 -7.48
C GLU A 177 4.54 1.11 -8.99
N MET A 178 4.62 -0.17 -9.38
CA MET A 178 4.69 -0.55 -10.79
C MET A 178 3.46 -0.10 -11.60
N GLN A 179 2.29 -0.02 -10.98
CA GLN A 179 1.03 0.40 -11.61
C GLN A 179 1.05 1.86 -12.07
N LYS A 180 1.90 2.71 -11.48
CA LYS A 180 2.08 4.11 -11.92
C LYS A 180 3.04 4.27 -13.11
N VAL A 181 3.81 3.22 -13.44
CA VAL A 181 4.71 3.25 -14.60
C VAL A 181 3.88 3.04 -15.88
N PRO A 182 4.05 3.87 -16.92
CA PRO A 182 3.29 3.73 -18.17
C PRO A 182 3.44 2.35 -18.81
N GLN A 183 2.36 1.81 -19.33
CA GLN A 183 2.34 0.48 -19.95
C GLN A 183 3.26 0.41 -21.19
N THR A 184 3.44 1.54 -21.88
CA THR A 184 4.37 1.70 -23.00
C THR A 184 5.82 1.45 -22.60
N ILE A 185 6.22 1.84 -21.38
CA ILE A 185 7.54 1.56 -20.81
C ILE A 185 7.61 0.09 -20.37
N ILE A 186 6.58 -0.37 -19.63
CA ILE A 186 6.53 -1.73 -19.07
C ILE A 186 6.70 -2.82 -20.16
N SER A 187 6.23 -2.56 -21.39
CA SER A 187 6.36 -3.49 -22.52
C SER A 187 7.77 -3.59 -23.10
N ARG A 188 8.67 -2.64 -22.80
CA ARG A 188 10.01 -2.49 -23.38
C ARG A 188 11.15 -2.72 -22.39
N VAL A 189 10.84 -3.01 -21.15
CA VAL A 189 11.81 -3.22 -20.08
C VAL A 189 11.78 -4.67 -19.58
N GLN A 190 12.92 -5.18 -19.15
CA GLN A 190 12.98 -6.45 -18.43
C GLN A 190 12.47 -6.26 -17.00
N LYS A 191 11.34 -6.89 -16.68
CA LYS A 191 10.70 -6.80 -15.36
C LYS A 191 11.36 -7.74 -14.37
N ASN A 192 11.74 -7.21 -13.21
CA ASN A 192 12.30 -7.95 -12.08
C ASN A 192 11.52 -7.58 -10.83
N ILE A 193 10.68 -8.50 -10.35
CA ILE A 193 9.82 -8.27 -9.18
C ILE A 193 10.51 -8.83 -7.95
N LEU A 194 10.91 -7.94 -7.03
CA LEU A 194 11.48 -8.29 -5.74
C LEU A 194 10.37 -8.54 -4.74
N ARG A 195 10.47 -9.64 -4.01
CA ARG A 195 9.49 -10.06 -3.01
C ARG A 195 9.88 -9.53 -1.63
N LYS A 196 8.90 -9.46 -0.73
CA LYS A 196 9.18 -9.26 0.69
C LYS A 196 10.07 -10.40 1.18
N ILE A 197 11.05 -10.06 2.01
CA ILE A 197 11.92 -11.07 2.63
C ILE A 197 11.09 -11.85 3.66
N THR A 198 11.28 -13.15 3.71
CA THR A 198 10.57 -13.99 4.68
C THR A 198 11.03 -13.68 6.11
N LEU A 199 10.15 -13.87 7.09
CA LEU A 199 10.49 -13.60 8.47
C LEU A 199 11.71 -14.41 8.96
N PRO A 200 11.84 -15.72 8.66
CA PRO A 200 13.02 -16.50 9.02
C PRO A 200 14.32 -15.96 8.41
N ASP A 201 14.30 -15.59 7.13
CA ASP A 201 15.49 -15.06 6.44
C ASP A 201 15.90 -13.71 7.01
N LEU A 202 14.92 -12.87 7.37
CA LEU A 202 15.17 -11.57 7.96
C LEU A 202 15.79 -11.69 9.35
N ILE A 203 15.25 -12.58 10.20
CA ILE A 203 15.82 -12.90 11.53
C ILE A 203 17.24 -13.42 11.38
N ALA A 204 17.48 -14.36 10.47
CA ALA A 204 18.81 -14.91 10.23
C ALA A 204 19.81 -13.82 9.81
N ARG A 205 19.37 -12.87 8.95
CA ARG A 205 20.20 -11.75 8.51
C ARG A 205 20.51 -10.79 9.66
N LEU A 206 19.52 -10.44 10.48
CA LEU A 206 19.72 -9.59 11.67
C LEU A 206 20.68 -10.23 12.67
N ALA A 207 20.50 -11.53 12.98
CA ALA A 207 21.39 -12.27 13.86
C ALA A 207 22.84 -12.31 13.35
N GLN A 208 23.04 -12.51 12.03
CA GLN A 208 24.35 -12.47 11.40
C GLN A 208 25.02 -11.10 11.59
N ILE A 209 24.27 -10.01 11.43
CA ILE A 209 24.78 -8.65 11.58
C ILE A 209 25.09 -8.34 13.04
N CYS A 210 24.22 -8.69 13.99
CA CYS A 210 24.49 -8.55 15.43
C CYS A 210 25.78 -9.25 15.82
N LYS A 211 25.97 -10.49 15.35
CA LYS A 211 27.21 -11.25 15.58
C LYS A 211 28.45 -10.54 15.02
N ALA A 212 28.34 -9.95 13.82
CA ALA A 212 29.44 -9.23 13.19
C ALA A 212 29.81 -7.92 13.94
N GLU A 213 28.81 -7.28 14.56
CA GLU A 213 28.98 -6.06 15.38
C GLU A 213 29.36 -6.37 16.85
N GLY A 214 29.40 -7.64 17.26
CA GLY A 214 29.65 -8.03 18.64
C GLY A 214 28.50 -7.64 19.59
N ILE A 215 27.27 -7.73 19.10
CA ILE A 215 26.04 -7.43 19.81
C ILE A 215 25.36 -8.74 20.20
N GLU A 216 25.04 -8.87 21.48
CA GLU A 216 24.23 -9.96 22.02
C GLU A 216 22.76 -9.57 21.91
N ALA A 217 22.00 -10.28 21.07
CA ALA A 217 20.60 -10.00 20.86
C ALA A 217 19.75 -11.26 21.08
N ASP A 218 18.72 -11.13 21.88
CA ASP A 218 17.76 -12.20 22.10
C ASP A 218 17.03 -12.53 20.79
N ARG A 219 16.78 -13.81 20.56
CA ARG A 219 16.03 -14.25 19.38
C ARG A 219 14.65 -13.60 19.31
N THR A 220 13.95 -13.49 20.45
CA THR A 220 12.64 -12.82 20.54
C THR A 220 12.74 -11.36 20.17
N ALA A 221 13.79 -10.65 20.61
CA ALA A 221 14.05 -9.26 20.22
C ALA A 221 14.20 -9.14 18.70
N LEU A 222 15.01 -10.01 18.07
CA LEU A 222 15.20 -10.01 16.62
C LEU A 222 13.93 -10.36 15.86
N GLU A 223 13.09 -11.26 16.40
CA GLU A 223 11.78 -11.58 15.82
C GLU A 223 10.84 -10.37 15.82
N ILE A 224 10.80 -9.59 16.90
CA ILE A 224 10.00 -8.38 16.98
C ILE A 224 10.49 -7.35 15.95
N VAL A 225 11.80 -7.10 15.89
CA VAL A 225 12.40 -6.17 14.92
C VAL A 225 12.10 -6.60 13.48
N ALA A 226 12.26 -7.89 13.17
CA ALA A 226 12.01 -8.42 11.84
C ALA A 226 10.54 -8.30 11.43
N ARG A 227 9.60 -8.53 12.35
CA ARG A 227 8.16 -8.34 12.11
C ARG A 227 7.82 -6.88 11.83
N ARG A 228 8.37 -5.95 12.61
CA ARG A 228 8.20 -4.51 12.40
C ARG A 228 8.79 -4.01 11.09
N GLY A 229 9.84 -4.66 10.59
CA GLY A 229 10.42 -4.37 9.29
C GLY A 229 9.57 -4.79 8.09
N GLU A 230 8.46 -5.52 8.29
CA GLU A 230 7.47 -5.92 7.27
C GLU A 230 8.07 -6.54 6.00
N GLY A 231 9.20 -7.24 6.13
CA GLY A 231 9.92 -7.86 5.02
C GLY A 231 10.92 -6.93 4.33
N SER A 232 11.22 -5.77 4.92
CA SER A 232 12.25 -4.81 4.50
C SER A 232 13.51 -4.98 5.34
N VAL A 233 14.62 -5.37 4.73
CA VAL A 233 15.93 -5.44 5.40
C VAL A 233 16.38 -4.06 5.88
N ARG A 234 16.17 -3.02 5.04
CA ARG A 234 16.59 -1.65 5.36
C ARG A 234 15.88 -1.12 6.61
N ASP A 235 14.55 -1.29 6.66
CA ASP A 235 13.76 -0.75 7.76
C ASP A 235 14.03 -1.54 9.05
N SER A 236 14.19 -2.88 8.96
CA SER A 236 14.62 -3.70 10.10
C SER A 236 16.00 -3.31 10.64
N LEU A 237 16.98 -3.01 9.77
CA LEU A 237 18.29 -2.55 10.20
C LEU A 237 18.25 -1.13 10.80
N SER A 238 17.39 -0.26 10.29
CA SER A 238 17.22 1.08 10.87
C SER A 238 16.57 1.01 12.26
N LEU A 239 15.62 0.11 12.46
CA LEU A 239 15.04 -0.16 13.78
C LEU A 239 16.08 -0.76 14.73
N LEU A 240 16.86 -1.73 14.25
CA LEU A 240 17.92 -2.35 15.04
C LEU A 240 18.97 -1.32 15.49
N ASP A 241 19.34 -0.40 14.61
CA ASP A 241 20.24 0.72 14.92
C ASP A 241 19.71 1.58 16.08
N GLN A 242 18.43 1.93 16.06
CA GLN A 242 17.78 2.71 17.12
C GLN A 242 17.80 1.95 18.45
N ILE A 243 17.53 0.65 18.41
CA ILE A 243 17.51 -0.21 19.60
C ILE A 243 18.92 -0.33 20.18
N ILE A 244 19.93 -0.56 19.35
CA ILE A 244 21.33 -0.63 19.78
C ILE A 244 21.79 0.70 20.41
N ALA A 245 21.37 1.82 19.85
CA ALA A 245 21.70 3.14 20.40
C ALA A 245 21.13 3.34 21.83
N PHE A 246 20.02 2.67 22.16
CA PHE A 246 19.40 2.71 23.49
C PHE A 246 19.96 1.63 24.43
N SER A 247 19.97 0.38 24.01
CA SER A 247 20.31 -0.79 24.84
C SER A 247 21.81 -1.07 24.92
N GLY A 248 22.59 -0.48 24.01
CA GLY A 248 24.02 -0.75 23.92
C GLY A 248 24.34 -2.08 23.25
N ARG A 249 25.17 -2.91 23.88
CA ARG A 249 25.63 -4.18 23.28
C ARG A 249 24.74 -5.40 23.56
N THR A 250 23.77 -5.25 24.42
CA THR A 250 22.84 -6.33 24.77
C THR A 250 21.43 -5.86 24.42
N VAL A 251 20.75 -6.57 23.52
CA VAL A 251 19.41 -6.22 23.02
C VAL A 251 18.42 -7.24 23.53
N SER A 252 17.60 -6.85 24.51
CA SER A 252 16.54 -7.67 25.08
C SER A 252 15.19 -7.43 24.40
N ALA A 253 14.25 -8.37 24.55
CA ALA A 253 12.88 -8.19 24.07
C ALA A 253 12.16 -7.01 24.77
N GLU A 254 12.48 -6.75 26.03
CA GLU A 254 11.93 -5.65 26.83
C GLU A 254 12.38 -4.28 26.32
N ASP A 255 13.68 -4.16 25.98
CA ASP A 255 14.22 -2.92 25.39
C ASP A 255 13.53 -2.63 24.05
N VAL A 256 13.39 -3.66 23.21
CA VAL A 256 12.68 -3.55 21.93
C VAL A 256 11.25 -3.11 22.14
N ALA A 257 10.54 -3.72 23.09
CA ALA A 257 9.15 -3.35 23.40
C ALA A 257 9.05 -1.89 23.86
N THR A 258 9.98 -1.45 24.69
CA THR A 258 10.03 -0.07 25.21
C THR A 258 10.24 0.95 24.09
N ILE A 259 11.23 0.72 23.23
CA ILE A 259 11.58 1.67 22.16
C ILE A 259 10.51 1.72 21.08
N LEU A 260 9.99 0.57 20.70
CA LEU A 260 8.96 0.49 19.66
C LEU A 260 7.58 0.89 20.19
N GLY A 261 7.48 1.24 21.47
CA GLY A 261 6.19 1.55 22.11
C GLY A 261 5.19 0.42 21.92
N LEU A 262 5.68 -0.84 21.98
CA LEU A 262 4.80 -1.99 21.80
C LEU A 262 3.76 -1.95 22.91
N SER A 263 2.55 -1.73 22.51
CA SER A 263 1.43 -1.77 23.42
C SER A 263 1.31 -3.19 23.95
N ASP A 264 1.27 -3.31 25.26
CA ASP A 264 0.98 -4.56 25.92
C ASP A 264 -0.29 -5.17 25.30
N THR A 265 -0.24 -6.44 24.93
CA THR A 265 -1.39 -7.18 24.41
C THR A 265 -2.61 -7.05 25.33
N ASN A 266 -2.37 -6.90 26.64
CA ASN A 266 -3.40 -6.59 27.63
C ASN A 266 -4.06 -5.21 27.43
N PHE A 267 -3.32 -4.22 26.91
CA PHE A 267 -3.90 -2.92 26.56
C PHE A 267 -4.93 -3.07 25.44
N PHE A 268 -4.59 -3.80 24.38
CA PHE A 268 -5.53 -4.05 23.29
C PHE A 268 -6.70 -4.93 23.71
N ALA A 269 -6.47 -5.91 24.57
CA ALA A 269 -7.51 -6.74 25.13
C ALA A 269 -8.55 -5.88 25.88
N ARG A 270 -8.10 -4.94 26.73
CA ARG A 270 -8.99 -3.97 27.41
C ARG A 270 -9.76 -3.11 26.41
N ILE A 271 -9.08 -2.51 25.44
CA ILE A 271 -9.72 -1.65 24.41
C ILE A 271 -10.83 -2.43 23.69
N VAL A 272 -10.54 -3.65 23.21
CA VAL A 272 -11.54 -4.47 22.48
C VAL A 272 -12.71 -4.84 23.37
N THR A 273 -12.46 -5.15 24.64
CA THR A 273 -13.51 -5.44 25.63
C THR A 273 -14.37 -4.19 25.87
N HIS A 274 -13.77 -3.02 26.09
CA HIS A 274 -14.52 -1.76 26.26
C HIS A 274 -15.32 -1.37 25.00
N ILE A 275 -14.80 -1.65 23.81
CA ILE A 275 -15.55 -1.48 22.55
C ILE A 275 -16.78 -2.39 22.54
N ALA A 276 -16.62 -3.66 22.90
CA ALA A 276 -17.71 -4.64 22.92
C ALA A 276 -18.77 -4.28 23.98
N ASP A 277 -18.34 -3.81 25.16
CA ASP A 277 -19.23 -3.37 26.24
C ASP A 277 -19.86 -2.01 25.94
N GLY A 278 -19.29 -1.23 24.99
CA GLY A 278 -19.67 0.14 24.66
C GLY A 278 -19.36 1.13 25.77
N ASP A 279 -18.29 0.89 26.52
CA ASP A 279 -17.80 1.79 27.56
C ASP A 279 -16.92 2.88 26.94
N HIS A 280 -17.56 3.96 26.54
CA HIS A 280 -16.90 5.12 25.91
C HIS A 280 -15.91 5.79 26.87
N ALA A 281 -16.22 5.84 28.18
CA ALA A 281 -15.37 6.50 29.17
C ALA A 281 -14.05 5.75 29.34
N ALA A 282 -14.10 4.43 29.49
CA ALA A 282 -12.92 3.60 29.64
C ALA A 282 -12.05 3.57 28.36
N ILE A 283 -12.65 3.69 27.16
CA ILE A 283 -11.92 3.84 25.90
C ILE A 283 -11.12 5.14 25.91
N LEU A 284 -11.75 6.27 26.27
CA LEU A 284 -11.09 7.58 26.30
C LEU A 284 -10.00 7.65 27.35
N GLU A 285 -10.20 7.05 28.53
CA GLU A 285 -9.19 6.94 29.59
C GLU A 285 -7.98 6.14 29.11
N ALA A 286 -8.18 4.98 28.50
CA ALA A 286 -7.10 4.18 27.96
C ALA A 286 -6.33 4.92 26.84
N LEU A 287 -7.00 5.71 26.01
CA LEU A 287 -6.35 6.55 24.98
C LEU A 287 -5.59 7.73 25.61
N GLN A 288 -6.08 8.27 26.73
CA GLN A 288 -5.35 9.30 27.49
C GLN A 288 -4.05 8.72 28.05
N ASP A 289 -4.10 7.55 28.69
CA ASP A 289 -2.90 6.85 29.18
C ASP A 289 -1.87 6.60 28.06
N ALA A 290 -2.36 6.20 26.88
CA ALA A 290 -1.51 6.02 25.72
C ALA A 290 -0.87 7.33 25.24
N SER A 291 -1.60 8.46 25.32
CA SER A 291 -1.11 9.79 24.99
C SER A 291 -0.04 10.27 25.97
N ASP A 292 -0.29 10.08 27.25
CA ASP A 292 0.63 10.47 28.34
C ASP A 292 1.92 9.64 28.28
N GLY A 293 1.81 8.39 27.83
CA GLY A 293 2.95 7.52 27.50
C GLY A 293 3.67 7.85 26.19
N GLY A 294 3.25 8.90 25.46
CA GLY A 294 3.88 9.34 24.21
C GLY A 294 3.75 8.37 23.05
N ARG A 295 2.72 7.52 23.03
CA ARG A 295 2.54 6.52 21.98
C ARG A 295 2.08 7.15 20.65
N ASP A 296 2.60 6.63 19.55
CA ASP A 296 2.15 6.99 18.20
C ASP A 296 0.77 6.38 17.92
N PHE A 297 -0.24 7.22 17.74
CA PHE A 297 -1.62 6.81 17.55
C PHE A 297 -1.87 6.07 16.23
N LYS A 298 -1.12 6.38 15.19
CA LYS A 298 -1.19 5.67 13.91
C LYS A 298 -0.69 4.23 14.05
N MET A 299 0.42 4.07 14.78
CA MET A 299 1.00 2.76 15.09
C MET A 299 0.08 1.96 16.00
N LEU A 300 -0.46 2.60 17.06
CA LEU A 300 -1.42 2.01 17.99
C LEU A 300 -2.67 1.49 17.26
N TYR A 301 -3.20 2.25 16.31
CA TYR A 301 -4.37 1.82 15.54
C TYR A 301 -4.08 0.61 14.65
N ARG A 302 -2.93 0.59 13.99
CA ARG A 302 -2.46 -0.56 13.19
C ARG A 302 -2.29 -1.81 14.05
N ASP A 303 -1.71 -1.67 15.23
CA ASP A 303 -1.52 -2.79 16.15
C ASP A 303 -2.85 -3.31 16.70
N LEU A 304 -3.81 -2.43 16.97
CA LEU A 304 -5.18 -2.81 17.33
C LEU A 304 -5.85 -3.60 16.21
N LEU A 305 -5.73 -3.17 14.95
CA LEU A 305 -6.25 -3.93 13.79
C LEU A 305 -5.63 -5.33 13.70
N ASN A 306 -4.31 -5.44 13.91
CA ASN A 306 -3.63 -6.74 13.94
C ASN A 306 -4.11 -7.61 15.10
N PHE A 307 -4.34 -7.03 16.29
CA PHE A 307 -4.87 -7.73 17.45
C PHE A 307 -6.28 -8.27 17.17
N VAL A 308 -7.18 -7.45 16.63
CA VAL A 308 -8.55 -7.87 16.26
C VAL A 308 -8.52 -8.94 15.17
N ARG A 309 -7.63 -8.83 14.18
CA ARG A 309 -7.40 -9.89 13.18
C ARG A 309 -7.01 -11.22 13.84
N ASN A 310 -6.07 -11.18 14.78
CA ASN A 310 -5.64 -12.39 15.48
C ASN A 310 -6.78 -13.01 16.29
N LEU A 311 -7.63 -12.21 16.96
CA LEU A 311 -8.84 -12.67 17.63
C LEU A 311 -9.81 -13.34 16.65
N LEU A 312 -10.04 -12.76 15.46
CA LEU A 312 -10.88 -13.35 14.43
C LEU A 312 -10.36 -14.70 13.94
N LEU A 313 -9.05 -14.82 13.73
CA LEU A 313 -8.43 -16.08 13.32
C LEU A 313 -8.63 -17.17 14.38
N LEU A 314 -8.42 -16.84 15.67
CA LEU A 314 -8.65 -17.77 16.78
C LEU A 314 -10.12 -18.16 16.90
N ALA A 315 -11.03 -17.19 16.88
CA ALA A 315 -12.46 -17.44 16.97
C ALA A 315 -13.00 -18.22 15.75
N GLY A 316 -12.32 -18.11 14.60
CA GLY A 316 -12.58 -18.87 13.36
C GLY A 316 -11.95 -20.26 13.34
N GLY A 317 -11.21 -20.67 14.38
CA GLY A 317 -10.58 -22.00 14.46
C GLY A 317 -9.28 -22.15 13.67
N ALA A 318 -8.59 -21.04 13.33
CA ALA A 318 -7.30 -21.10 12.66
C ALA A 318 -6.20 -21.66 13.57
N ASN A 319 -5.19 -22.30 12.95
CA ASN A 319 -4.04 -22.83 13.67
C ASN A 319 -3.22 -21.68 14.31
N GLU A 320 -2.85 -21.83 15.58
CA GLU A 320 -2.03 -20.88 16.34
C GLU A 320 -0.70 -20.55 15.65
N ALA A 321 -0.14 -21.48 14.88
CA ALA A 321 1.06 -21.22 14.07
C ALA A 321 0.90 -20.08 13.02
N MET A 322 -0.34 -19.73 12.68
CA MET A 322 -0.64 -18.58 11.79
C MET A 322 -0.67 -17.24 12.55
N LEU A 323 -0.69 -17.32 13.89
CA LEU A 323 -0.66 -16.15 14.76
C LEU A 323 0.80 -15.86 15.10
N ALA A 324 1.25 -14.70 14.70
CA ALA A 324 2.60 -14.26 15.03
C ALA A 324 2.64 -13.70 16.48
N ALA A 325 2.23 -14.48 17.49
CA ALA A 325 2.10 -14.08 18.88
C ALA A 325 3.06 -14.88 19.80
N SER A 326 3.47 -14.27 20.91
CA SER A 326 4.21 -14.98 21.96
C SER A 326 3.28 -15.94 22.73
N PRO A 327 3.80 -16.91 23.50
CA PRO A 327 2.95 -17.77 24.34
C PRO A 327 2.08 -17.00 25.34
N GLU A 328 2.58 -15.87 25.88
CA GLU A 328 1.85 -14.99 26.79
C GLU A 328 0.74 -14.23 26.07
N ASP A 329 1.02 -13.71 24.87
CA ASP A 329 0.04 -13.05 24.02
C ASP A 329 -1.08 -14.01 23.61
N LEU A 330 -0.74 -15.28 23.32
CA LEU A 330 -1.72 -16.32 22.99
C LEU A 330 -2.71 -16.54 24.13
N ALA A 331 -2.23 -16.57 25.39
CA ALA A 331 -3.11 -16.72 26.55
C ALA A 331 -4.11 -15.55 26.65
N THR A 332 -3.65 -14.32 26.44
CA THR A 332 -4.51 -13.13 26.44
C THR A 332 -5.51 -13.16 25.27
N LEU A 333 -5.05 -13.49 24.06
CA LEU A 333 -5.90 -13.63 22.88
C LEU A 333 -7.00 -14.68 23.10
N HIS A 334 -6.65 -15.85 23.67
CA HIS A 334 -7.62 -16.89 23.99
C HIS A 334 -8.66 -16.45 25.03
N SER A 335 -8.25 -15.65 26.03
CA SER A 335 -9.17 -15.14 27.03
C SER A 335 -10.23 -14.22 26.41
N VAL A 336 -9.82 -13.30 25.54
CA VAL A 336 -10.73 -12.38 24.85
C VAL A 336 -11.59 -13.09 23.81
N ALA A 337 -11.01 -14.03 23.04
CA ALA A 337 -11.75 -14.79 22.04
C ALA A 337 -12.84 -15.70 22.62
N LYS A 338 -12.74 -16.06 23.92
CA LYS A 338 -13.81 -16.79 24.62
C LYS A 338 -14.96 -15.90 25.07
N THR A 339 -14.71 -14.61 25.31
CA THR A 339 -15.74 -13.66 25.80
C THR A 339 -16.55 -13.05 24.66
N LEU A 340 -15.95 -12.90 23.47
CA LEU A 340 -16.56 -12.24 22.31
C LEU A 340 -16.94 -13.28 21.24
N SER A 341 -18.13 -13.12 20.66
CA SER A 341 -18.56 -13.95 19.53
C SER A 341 -17.81 -13.58 18.26
N TYR A 342 -17.65 -14.55 17.34
CA TYR A 342 -17.06 -14.30 16.01
C TYR A 342 -17.76 -13.17 15.26
N THR A 343 -19.09 -13.07 15.39
CA THR A 343 -19.89 -12.03 14.74
C THR A 343 -19.58 -10.64 15.29
N GLU A 344 -19.41 -10.50 16.61
CA GLU A 344 -19.03 -9.25 17.26
C GLU A 344 -17.63 -8.81 16.84
N LEU A 345 -16.67 -9.73 16.87
CA LEU A 345 -15.30 -9.47 16.39
C LEU A 345 -15.27 -9.04 14.93
N LEU A 346 -16.07 -9.68 14.05
CA LEU A 346 -16.16 -9.33 12.64
C LEU A 346 -16.76 -7.93 12.43
N ARG A 347 -17.77 -7.55 13.23
CA ARG A 347 -18.35 -6.19 13.22
C ARG A 347 -17.32 -5.14 13.64
N ILE A 348 -16.61 -5.38 14.74
CA ILE A 348 -15.55 -4.48 15.23
C ILE A 348 -14.48 -4.31 14.14
N ALA A 349 -14.00 -5.44 13.57
CA ALA A 349 -12.99 -5.41 12.53
C ALA A 349 -13.43 -4.60 11.30
N ASN A 350 -14.66 -4.79 10.82
CA ASN A 350 -15.19 -4.07 9.66
C ASN A 350 -15.28 -2.55 9.91
N LEU A 351 -15.70 -2.14 11.11
CA LEU A 351 -15.79 -0.72 11.46
C LEU A 351 -14.40 -0.08 11.53
N LEU A 352 -13.45 -0.76 12.17
CA LEU A 352 -12.07 -0.27 12.26
C LEU A 352 -11.40 -0.24 10.86
N LEU A 353 -11.56 -1.26 10.02
CA LEU A 353 -11.00 -1.28 8.67
C LEU A 353 -11.57 -0.17 7.78
N ARG A 354 -12.84 0.16 7.95
CA ARG A 354 -13.49 1.25 7.20
C ARG A 354 -12.87 2.61 7.52
N ASP A 355 -12.47 2.84 8.77
CA ASP A 355 -11.88 4.10 9.21
C ASP A 355 -10.34 4.13 9.06
N ASP A 356 -9.67 3.04 8.64
CA ASP A 356 -8.21 2.93 8.52
C ASP A 356 -7.60 4.00 7.59
N GLU A 357 -8.19 4.23 6.44
CA GLU A 357 -7.72 5.26 5.51
C GLU A 357 -7.84 6.67 6.10
N THR A 358 -8.93 6.94 6.82
CA THR A 358 -9.18 8.22 7.49
C THR A 358 -8.15 8.46 8.59
N VAL A 359 -7.89 7.45 9.43
CA VAL A 359 -6.88 7.53 10.49
C VAL A 359 -5.48 7.73 9.91
N ASN A 360 -5.14 7.00 8.84
CA ASN A 360 -3.81 7.09 8.22
C ASN A 360 -3.53 8.46 7.56
N LYS A 361 -4.56 9.15 7.05
CA LYS A 361 -4.43 10.45 6.38
C LYS A 361 -4.72 11.65 7.29
N ALA A 362 -5.22 11.44 8.50
CA ALA A 362 -5.60 12.52 9.41
C ALA A 362 -4.38 13.33 9.88
N GLU A 363 -4.49 14.65 9.88
CA GLU A 363 -3.51 15.55 10.51
C GLU A 363 -3.52 15.42 12.04
N HIS A 364 -4.72 15.25 12.64
CA HIS A 364 -4.91 15.01 14.07
C HIS A 364 -5.18 13.52 14.33
N GLN A 365 -4.13 12.72 14.35
CA GLN A 365 -4.21 11.27 14.45
C GLN A 365 -4.95 10.79 15.71
N ARG A 366 -4.67 11.41 16.88
CA ARG A 366 -5.35 11.09 18.14
C ARG A 366 -6.88 11.20 18.00
N LEU A 367 -7.35 12.34 17.52
CA LEU A 367 -8.79 12.59 17.34
C LEU A 367 -9.43 11.59 16.37
N ALA A 368 -8.74 11.24 15.29
CA ALA A 368 -9.23 10.28 14.31
C ALA A 368 -9.38 8.87 14.94
N VAL A 369 -8.41 8.46 15.76
CA VAL A 369 -8.47 7.19 16.49
C VAL A 369 -9.59 7.19 17.53
N GLU A 370 -9.72 8.26 18.34
CA GLU A 370 -10.81 8.42 19.30
C GLU A 370 -12.17 8.24 18.63
N ILE A 371 -12.41 8.94 17.51
CA ILE A 371 -13.65 8.85 16.76
C ILE A 371 -13.88 7.43 16.21
N ALA A 372 -12.85 6.78 15.66
CA ALA A 372 -12.96 5.44 15.10
C ALA A 372 -13.36 4.41 16.18
N LEU A 373 -12.74 4.47 17.39
CA LEU A 373 -13.04 3.56 18.49
C LEU A 373 -14.42 3.83 19.09
N LEU A 374 -14.82 5.09 19.25
CA LEU A 374 -16.15 5.45 19.74
C LEU A 374 -17.25 5.01 18.76
N LYS A 375 -17.04 5.13 17.45
CA LYS A 375 -17.94 4.55 16.43
C LYS A 375 -18.04 3.03 16.58
N ALA A 376 -16.90 2.33 16.71
CA ALA A 376 -16.87 0.88 16.86
C ALA A 376 -17.63 0.42 18.13
N ALA A 377 -17.59 1.20 19.21
CA ALA A 377 -18.33 0.95 20.44
C ALA A 377 -19.83 1.23 20.33
N THR A 378 -20.24 2.22 19.51
CA THR A 378 -21.62 2.69 19.42
C THR A 378 -22.46 1.88 18.41
N PHE A 379 -21.93 1.63 17.21
CA PHE A 379 -22.71 1.03 16.12
C PHE A 379 -23.24 -0.40 16.38
N PRO A 380 -22.56 -1.30 17.06
CA PRO A 380 -23.13 -2.62 17.39
C PRO A 380 -24.40 -2.52 18.24
N ARG A 381 -24.46 -1.54 19.16
CA ARG A 381 -25.62 -1.34 20.05
C ARG A 381 -26.83 -0.78 19.30
N LEU A 382 -26.63 0.13 18.37
CA LEU A 382 -27.72 0.69 17.55
C LEU A 382 -28.41 -0.41 16.72
N ARG A 383 -27.63 -1.33 16.13
CA ARG A 383 -28.21 -2.48 15.40
C ARG A 383 -28.96 -3.45 16.30
N ALA A 384 -28.44 -3.74 17.49
CA ALA A 384 -29.14 -4.58 18.46
C ALA A 384 -30.46 -3.95 18.90
N VAL A 385 -30.54 -2.63 19.00
CA VAL A 385 -31.79 -1.89 19.29
C VAL A 385 -32.72 -1.91 18.08
N GLU A 386 -32.26 -1.76 16.86
CA GLU A 386 -33.06 -1.90 15.64
C GLU A 386 -33.63 -3.31 15.48
N GLU A 387 -32.82 -4.36 15.76
CA GLU A 387 -33.25 -5.75 15.77
C GLU A 387 -34.31 -6.02 16.88
N ALA A 388 -34.14 -5.42 18.06
CA ALA A 388 -35.10 -5.50 19.15
C ALA A 388 -36.41 -4.73 18.85
N LEU A 389 -36.33 -3.60 18.18
CA LEU A 389 -37.48 -2.80 17.75
C LEU A 389 -38.25 -3.44 16.56
N SER A 390 -37.58 -4.23 15.72
CA SER A 390 -38.18 -4.95 14.62
C SER A 390 -38.96 -6.21 15.02
N GLY A 391 -39.00 -6.53 16.32
CA GLY A 391 -39.84 -7.60 16.87
C GLY A 391 -39.38 -9.03 16.51
N SER A 392 -38.16 -9.22 16.04
CA SER A 392 -37.58 -10.53 15.86
C SER A 392 -37.16 -11.10 17.22
N GLU A 393 -37.84 -12.15 17.69
CA GLU A 393 -37.47 -12.86 18.91
C GLU A 393 -36.01 -13.35 18.85
N PRO A 394 -35.29 -13.30 19.99
CA PRO A 394 -33.91 -13.80 20.05
C PRO A 394 -33.89 -15.30 19.75
N VAL A 395 -33.21 -15.69 18.69
CA VAL A 395 -32.94 -17.11 18.40
C VAL A 395 -32.02 -17.63 19.50
N GLU A 396 -32.58 -18.42 20.41
CA GLU A 396 -31.88 -19.13 21.46
C GLU A 396 -30.73 -19.94 20.87
N ARG A 397 -29.50 -19.68 21.35
CA ARG A 397 -28.27 -20.31 20.87
C ARG A 397 -28.29 -21.81 21.22
N ARG A 398 -28.56 -22.69 20.24
CA ARG A 398 -28.21 -24.10 20.32
C ARG A 398 -26.73 -24.29 19.99
N PRO A 399 -26.01 -25.08 20.79
CA PRO A 399 -24.61 -25.40 20.51
C PRO A 399 -24.49 -26.21 19.19
N PRO A 400 -23.38 -26.08 18.44
CA PRO A 400 -23.21 -26.79 17.18
C PRO A 400 -23.16 -28.30 17.36
N ARG A 401 -24.09 -28.98 16.70
CA ARG A 401 -24.15 -30.44 16.61
C ARG A 401 -23.12 -30.93 15.61
N ALA A 402 -22.34 -31.91 16.00
CA ALA A 402 -21.36 -32.58 15.15
C ALA A 402 -21.99 -33.16 13.86
N PRO A 403 -21.26 -33.21 12.75
CA PRO A 403 -21.82 -33.71 11.49
C PRO A 403 -21.97 -35.24 11.50
N GLU A 404 -23.19 -35.72 11.34
CA GLU A 404 -23.49 -37.10 10.99
C GLU A 404 -23.41 -37.32 9.46
N PRO A 405 -23.00 -38.50 8.99
CA PRO A 405 -22.72 -38.75 7.59
C PRO A 405 -24.01 -38.85 6.72
N ALA A 406 -23.98 -38.15 5.62
CA ALA A 406 -25.08 -38.08 4.65
C ALA A 406 -25.33 -39.41 3.93
N THR A 407 -26.49 -40.02 4.16
CA THR A 407 -27.05 -41.09 3.34
C THR A 407 -27.71 -40.49 2.10
N ARG A 408 -27.25 -40.92 0.94
CA ARG A 408 -27.84 -40.63 -0.37
C ARG A 408 -29.25 -41.19 -0.44
N GLN A 409 -30.26 -40.35 -0.63
CA GLN A 409 -31.55 -40.76 -1.17
C GLN A 409 -31.84 -40.01 -2.47
N THR A 410 -31.89 -40.78 -3.53
CA THR A 410 -32.42 -40.44 -4.84
C THR A 410 -33.90 -40.10 -4.75
N ARG A 411 -34.30 -38.91 -5.24
CA ARG A 411 -35.70 -38.59 -5.46
C ARG A 411 -35.94 -38.22 -6.94
N LYS A 412 -36.83 -39.01 -7.51
CA LYS A 412 -37.44 -38.92 -8.83
C LYS A 412 -38.11 -37.55 -9.06
N ALA A 413 -38.00 -37.07 -10.27
CA ALA A 413 -38.79 -35.97 -10.82
C ALA A 413 -40.28 -36.34 -10.93
N PRO A 414 -41.18 -35.39 -10.77
CA PRO A 414 -42.49 -35.46 -11.42
C PRO A 414 -42.67 -34.43 -12.54
N ALA A 415 -43.53 -34.84 -13.44
CA ALA A 415 -43.86 -34.27 -14.73
C ALA A 415 -44.59 -32.93 -14.67
N ALA A 416 -44.60 -32.29 -15.82
CA ALA A 416 -45.25 -31.05 -16.17
C ALA A 416 -46.77 -31.03 -15.93
N GLU A 417 -47.30 -29.90 -15.46
CA GLU A 417 -48.70 -29.52 -15.70
C GLU A 417 -48.87 -28.01 -15.86
N ALA A 418 -49.50 -27.71 -16.89
CA ALA A 418 -50.30 -26.62 -17.43
C ALA A 418 -50.24 -25.19 -16.85
N ALA A 419 -50.20 -24.29 -17.81
CA ALA A 419 -50.35 -22.85 -17.81
C ALA A 419 -51.49 -22.29 -16.96
N ALA A 420 -51.17 -21.24 -16.19
CA ALA A 420 -52.13 -20.27 -15.68
C ALA A 420 -51.60 -18.84 -15.96
N ALA A 421 -52.50 -17.92 -16.27
CA ALA A 421 -52.28 -16.57 -16.73
C ALA A 421 -51.45 -15.71 -15.76
N PRO A 422 -50.76 -14.62 -16.24
CA PRO A 422 -49.79 -13.89 -15.44
C PRO A 422 -50.47 -13.00 -14.39
N PRO A 423 -49.96 -12.98 -13.15
CA PRO A 423 -50.36 -11.99 -12.15
C PRO A 423 -49.74 -10.63 -12.50
N GLU A 424 -50.45 -9.57 -12.19
CA GLU A 424 -49.98 -8.18 -12.26
C GLU A 424 -48.68 -8.03 -11.44
N GLN A 425 -47.57 -7.76 -12.14
CA GLN A 425 -46.24 -7.73 -11.55
C GLN A 425 -46.01 -6.36 -10.92
N ASN A 426 -45.76 -6.34 -9.60
CA ASN A 426 -45.46 -5.16 -8.79
C ASN A 426 -44.05 -4.61 -9.10
N PRO A 427 -43.83 -3.28 -9.03
CA PRO A 427 -42.50 -2.66 -9.16
C PRO A 427 -41.43 -3.24 -8.23
N ASP A 428 -41.81 -3.75 -7.07
CA ASP A 428 -40.93 -4.37 -6.07
C ASP A 428 -40.27 -5.68 -6.53
N ASP A 429 -40.86 -6.38 -7.52
CA ASP A 429 -40.30 -7.62 -8.04
C ASP A 429 -38.97 -7.41 -8.79
N PHE A 430 -38.84 -6.31 -9.50
CA PHE A 430 -37.59 -5.94 -10.19
C PHE A 430 -36.46 -5.60 -9.24
N LEU A 431 -36.72 -4.77 -8.23
CA LEU A 431 -35.72 -4.41 -7.21
C LEU A 431 -35.29 -5.63 -6.41
N THR A 432 -36.21 -6.52 -6.05
CA THR A 432 -35.89 -7.77 -5.35
C THR A 432 -35.03 -8.70 -6.23
N ARG A 433 -35.28 -8.75 -7.53
CA ARG A 433 -34.47 -9.56 -8.47
C ARG A 433 -33.09 -8.93 -8.67
N LEU A 434 -33.03 -7.61 -8.80
CA LEU A 434 -31.78 -6.84 -8.89
C LEU A 434 -30.91 -7.07 -7.66
N GLN A 435 -31.50 -7.07 -6.46
CA GLN A 435 -30.79 -7.32 -5.21
C GLN A 435 -30.20 -8.73 -5.11
N LYS A 436 -30.90 -9.74 -5.68
CA LYS A 436 -30.42 -11.13 -5.72
C LYS A 436 -29.33 -11.37 -6.76
N THR A 437 -29.40 -10.71 -7.92
CA THR A 437 -28.50 -10.96 -9.05
C THR A 437 -27.29 -10.02 -9.05
N ARG A 438 -27.46 -8.76 -8.64
CA ARG A 438 -26.42 -7.73 -8.63
C ARG A 438 -26.54 -6.82 -7.42
N PRO A 439 -26.11 -7.27 -6.22
CA PRO A 439 -26.32 -6.55 -4.95
C PRO A 439 -25.66 -5.16 -4.92
N MET A 440 -24.54 -4.95 -5.62
CA MET A 440 -23.90 -3.63 -5.69
C MET A 440 -24.74 -2.60 -6.45
N LEU A 441 -25.30 -2.98 -7.61
CA LEU A 441 -26.17 -2.09 -8.39
C LEU A 441 -27.48 -1.81 -7.67
N ALA A 442 -28.01 -2.80 -6.93
CA ALA A 442 -29.18 -2.61 -6.08
C ALA A 442 -28.94 -1.58 -4.97
N GLY A 443 -27.73 -1.54 -4.40
CA GLY A 443 -27.33 -0.53 -3.43
C GLY A 443 -27.38 0.89 -3.99
N TYR A 444 -26.89 1.10 -5.21
CA TYR A 444 -26.99 2.39 -5.91
C TYR A 444 -28.45 2.73 -6.30
N ALA A 445 -29.22 1.74 -6.77
CA ALA A 445 -30.63 1.92 -7.09
C ALA A 445 -31.49 2.30 -5.88
N ALA A 446 -31.13 1.80 -4.69
CA ALA A 446 -31.80 2.16 -3.43
C ALA A 446 -31.48 3.61 -2.95
N ALA A 447 -30.39 4.20 -3.45
CA ALA A 447 -30.04 5.61 -3.19
C ALA A 447 -30.76 6.60 -4.12
N ALA A 448 -31.60 6.12 -5.05
CA ALA A 448 -32.40 6.99 -5.92
C ALA A 448 -33.46 7.74 -5.11
N LYS A 449 -33.66 9.00 -5.44
CA LYS A 449 -34.70 9.86 -4.85
C LYS A 449 -36.11 9.36 -5.17
N SER A 450 -36.29 8.85 -6.39
CA SER A 450 -37.55 8.24 -6.84
C SER A 450 -37.31 7.12 -7.82
N PHE A 451 -38.20 6.14 -7.77
CA PHE A 451 -38.29 5.01 -8.69
C PHE A 451 -39.71 4.91 -9.23
N ALA A 452 -39.88 4.94 -10.53
CA ALA A 452 -41.18 4.85 -11.18
C ALA A 452 -41.12 3.91 -12.39
N LYS A 453 -42.20 3.16 -12.62
CA LYS A 453 -42.43 2.39 -13.84
C LYS A 453 -43.55 3.03 -14.63
N GLU A 454 -43.26 3.49 -15.83
CA GLU A 454 -44.22 4.08 -16.75
C GLU A 454 -44.30 3.25 -18.03
N GLY A 455 -45.31 2.38 -18.12
CA GLY A 455 -45.47 1.45 -19.25
C GLY A 455 -44.25 0.53 -19.39
N ASN A 456 -43.51 0.64 -20.51
CA ASN A 456 -42.30 -0.14 -20.78
C ASN A 456 -41.00 0.56 -20.39
N ARG A 457 -41.07 1.56 -19.53
CA ARG A 457 -39.93 2.36 -19.09
C ARG A 457 -39.82 2.36 -17.59
N ILE A 458 -38.59 2.18 -17.08
CA ILE A 458 -38.21 2.36 -15.67
C ILE A 458 -37.45 3.67 -15.57
N ILE A 459 -37.83 4.50 -14.62
CA ILE A 459 -37.23 5.81 -14.41
C ILE A 459 -36.69 5.89 -12.97
N TRP A 460 -35.38 6.14 -12.84
CA TRP A 460 -34.73 6.52 -11.59
C TRP A 460 -34.32 7.98 -11.63
N THR A 461 -34.60 8.71 -10.54
CA THR A 461 -34.17 10.10 -10.39
C THR A 461 -33.17 10.20 -9.24
N PHE A 462 -32.02 10.86 -9.48
CA PHE A 462 -30.98 11.08 -8.50
C PHE A 462 -30.75 12.57 -8.27
N ASP A 463 -30.40 12.94 -7.04
CA ASP A 463 -29.96 14.31 -6.72
C ASP A 463 -28.48 14.51 -7.03
N ASP A 464 -27.66 13.42 -7.06
CA ASP A 464 -26.23 13.45 -7.31
C ASP A 464 -25.85 12.57 -8.53
N ARG A 465 -25.07 13.12 -9.44
CA ARG A 465 -24.63 12.45 -10.66
C ARG A 465 -23.65 11.29 -10.38
N ASP A 466 -22.81 11.43 -9.34
CA ASP A 466 -21.82 10.39 -9.01
C ASP A 466 -22.48 9.11 -8.48
N LEU A 467 -23.63 9.24 -7.83
CA LEU A 467 -24.44 8.09 -7.40
C LEU A 467 -25.19 7.42 -8.58
N ALA A 468 -25.51 8.16 -9.63
CA ALA A 468 -26.17 7.66 -10.82
C ALA A 468 -25.20 6.98 -11.80
N GLN A 469 -23.92 7.34 -11.81
CA GLN A 469 -22.93 6.92 -12.80
C GLN A 469 -22.79 5.39 -12.93
N PRO A 470 -22.71 4.59 -11.85
CA PRO A 470 -22.61 3.13 -11.96
C PRO A 470 -23.83 2.45 -12.61
N LEU A 471 -25.01 3.05 -12.46
CA LEU A 471 -26.23 2.56 -13.11
C LEU A 471 -26.30 2.97 -14.58
N ILE A 472 -25.76 4.16 -14.93
CA ILE A 472 -25.64 4.63 -16.30
C ILE A 472 -24.70 3.74 -17.09
N ASP A 473 -23.55 3.38 -16.52
CA ASP A 473 -22.54 2.54 -17.15
C ASP A 473 -23.04 1.11 -17.42
N GLU A 474 -23.93 0.59 -16.57
CA GLU A 474 -24.50 -0.75 -16.65
C GLU A 474 -25.96 -0.76 -17.20
N ARG A 475 -26.38 0.30 -17.86
CA ARG A 475 -27.75 0.48 -18.36
C ARG A 475 -28.24 -0.70 -19.20
N ALA A 476 -27.44 -1.20 -20.14
CA ALA A 476 -27.79 -2.32 -21.00
C ALA A 476 -28.12 -3.61 -20.22
N SER A 477 -27.34 -3.86 -19.14
CA SER A 477 -27.54 -5.00 -18.25
C SER A 477 -28.85 -4.86 -17.44
N LEU A 478 -29.18 -3.63 -17.02
CA LEU A 478 -30.42 -3.31 -16.30
C LEU A 478 -31.66 -3.46 -17.22
N GLU A 479 -31.58 -3.02 -18.48
CA GLU A 479 -32.62 -3.19 -19.48
C GLU A 479 -32.89 -4.66 -19.80
N GLN A 480 -31.84 -5.49 -19.86
CA GLN A 480 -31.95 -6.93 -20.05
C GLN A 480 -32.65 -7.59 -18.85
N LEU A 481 -32.19 -7.30 -17.62
CA LEU A 481 -32.79 -7.84 -16.40
C LEU A 481 -34.25 -7.41 -16.24
N ALA A 482 -34.56 -6.15 -16.54
CA ALA A 482 -35.93 -5.63 -16.52
C ALA A 482 -36.81 -6.36 -17.55
N SER A 483 -36.29 -6.59 -18.75
CA SER A 483 -37.02 -7.32 -19.81
C SER A 483 -37.26 -8.77 -19.43
N GLU A 484 -36.34 -9.43 -18.72
CA GLU A 484 -36.52 -10.79 -18.18
C GLU A 484 -37.59 -10.84 -17.08
N VAL A 485 -37.63 -9.83 -16.20
CA VAL A 485 -38.60 -9.79 -15.09
C VAL A 485 -40.00 -9.47 -15.58
N TYR A 486 -40.16 -8.52 -16.51
CA TYR A 486 -41.46 -8.07 -16.98
C TYR A 486 -41.96 -8.77 -18.25
N GLY A 487 -41.12 -9.64 -18.87
CA GLY A 487 -41.52 -10.40 -20.06
C GLY A 487 -41.72 -9.56 -21.33
N THR A 488 -41.41 -8.28 -21.30
CA THR A 488 -41.50 -7.32 -22.40
C THR A 488 -40.22 -6.49 -22.47
N ARG A 489 -39.90 -5.97 -23.66
CA ARG A 489 -38.71 -5.12 -23.80
C ARG A 489 -38.90 -3.84 -22.98
N MET A 490 -38.04 -3.66 -22.01
CA MET A 490 -38.03 -2.52 -21.09
C MET A 490 -36.88 -1.56 -21.41
N ASP A 491 -37.13 -0.26 -21.28
CA ASP A 491 -36.14 0.80 -21.37
C ASP A 491 -35.85 1.36 -19.95
N VAL A 492 -34.60 1.67 -19.67
CA VAL A 492 -34.17 2.21 -18.36
C VAL A 492 -33.70 3.64 -18.56
N ALA A 493 -34.36 4.57 -17.90
CA ALA A 493 -33.98 5.99 -17.84
C ALA A 493 -33.44 6.35 -16.46
N ILE A 494 -32.30 7.02 -16.43
CA ILE A 494 -31.65 7.52 -15.21
C ILE A 494 -31.55 9.04 -15.35
N GLU A 495 -32.30 9.77 -14.54
CA GLU A 495 -32.38 11.22 -14.58
C GLU A 495 -31.69 11.82 -13.36
N THR A 496 -30.90 12.88 -13.57
CA THR A 496 -30.28 13.64 -12.49
C THR A 496 -30.91 15.02 -12.40
N ALA A 497 -31.13 15.54 -11.20
CA ALA A 497 -31.88 16.77 -10.93
C ALA A 497 -31.29 18.06 -11.58
N THR A 498 -30.17 17.95 -12.31
CA THR A 498 -29.52 19.04 -13.03
C THR A 498 -29.93 19.15 -14.51
N GLU A 499 -30.73 18.25 -15.04
CA GLU A 499 -31.22 18.33 -16.43
C GLU A 499 -32.70 18.69 -16.50
N LYS A 500 -33.00 19.98 -16.77
CA LYS A 500 -34.32 20.38 -17.27
C LYS A 500 -34.50 19.79 -18.68
N PRO A 501 -35.72 19.32 -19.07
CA PRO A 501 -35.93 18.65 -20.33
C PRO A 501 -35.69 19.59 -21.51
N ASN A 502 -34.83 19.14 -22.43
CA ASN A 502 -34.42 19.85 -23.64
C ASN A 502 -35.57 19.80 -24.67
N ALA A 503 -36.31 20.90 -24.79
CA ALA A 503 -37.23 21.13 -25.87
C ALA A 503 -36.47 21.74 -27.06
N ARG A 504 -36.49 20.99 -28.19
CA ARG A 504 -36.35 21.43 -29.59
C ARG A 504 -35.18 22.35 -29.97
N ARG A 505 -34.37 21.83 -30.89
CA ARG A 505 -33.44 22.58 -31.76
C ARG A 505 -34.11 23.88 -32.28
N ALA A 506 -33.45 25.01 -32.05
CA ALA A 506 -33.56 26.23 -32.82
C ALA A 506 -32.22 26.98 -32.78
N GLU A 507 -31.66 27.09 -33.95
CA GLU A 507 -30.81 28.12 -34.54
C GLU A 507 -29.83 28.97 -33.71
N ASP A 508 -28.61 29.00 -34.21
CA ASP A 508 -27.48 29.89 -33.97
C ASP A 508 -27.86 31.29 -33.42
N LYS A 509 -27.33 31.59 -32.20
CA LYS A 509 -27.15 32.98 -31.77
C LYS A 509 -25.77 33.16 -31.11
N PRO A 510 -25.11 34.31 -31.32
CA PRO A 510 -23.71 34.51 -30.94
C PRO A 510 -23.51 34.59 -29.41
N SER A 511 -22.35 34.03 -28.99
CA SER A 511 -21.87 33.89 -27.62
C SER A 511 -21.97 35.17 -26.77
N PRO A 512 -22.52 35.07 -25.56
CA PRO A 512 -22.71 36.21 -24.63
C PRO A 512 -21.41 36.69 -23.94
N LEU A 513 -20.25 36.11 -24.23
CA LEU A 513 -18.96 36.47 -23.62
C LEU A 513 -18.43 37.85 -23.96
N ARG A 514 -18.94 38.49 -25.03
CA ARG A 514 -18.52 39.88 -25.43
C ARG A 514 -19.08 40.98 -24.58
N ASP A 515 -20.16 40.71 -23.87
CA ASP A 515 -20.90 41.73 -23.08
C ASP A 515 -20.77 41.55 -21.55
N ASP A 516 -19.94 40.60 -21.11
CA ASP A 516 -19.68 40.38 -19.69
C ASP A 516 -18.88 41.56 -19.12
N PRO A 517 -19.37 42.22 -18.05
CA PRO A 517 -18.68 43.33 -17.39
C PRO A 517 -17.26 43.02 -16.92
N VAL A 518 -16.99 41.76 -16.54
CA VAL A 518 -15.66 41.29 -16.08
C VAL A 518 -14.68 41.21 -17.26
N VAL A 519 -15.15 40.71 -18.40
CA VAL A 519 -14.34 40.63 -19.63
C VAL A 519 -14.01 42.02 -20.16
N ARG A 520 -14.94 42.98 -20.13
CA ARG A 520 -14.69 44.37 -20.47
C ARG A 520 -13.70 45.06 -19.54
N ALA A 521 -13.78 44.80 -18.22
CA ALA A 521 -12.83 45.34 -17.26
C ALA A 521 -11.42 44.77 -17.48
N PHE A 522 -11.30 43.48 -17.83
CA PHE A 522 -10.03 42.82 -18.09
C PHE A 522 -9.36 43.38 -19.36
N GLN A 523 -10.13 43.58 -20.46
CA GLN A 523 -9.62 44.16 -21.69
C GLN A 523 -9.14 45.61 -21.52
N LYS A 524 -9.86 46.38 -20.65
CA LYS A 524 -9.53 47.79 -20.42
C LYS A 524 -8.26 47.98 -19.57
N HIS A 525 -7.95 47.06 -18.67
CA HIS A 525 -6.82 47.20 -17.73
C HIS A 525 -5.59 46.40 -18.08
N LEU A 526 -5.69 45.32 -18.84
CA LEU A 526 -4.60 44.39 -19.14
C LEU A 526 -4.31 44.20 -20.64
N GLY A 527 -5.11 44.74 -21.54
CA GLY A 527 -4.82 44.78 -22.99
C GLY A 527 -4.70 43.38 -23.61
N GLY A 528 -5.81 42.66 -23.78
CA GLY A 528 -5.81 41.36 -24.45
C GLY A 528 -6.97 41.21 -25.43
N GLU A 529 -6.80 40.47 -26.53
CA GLU A 529 -7.84 40.10 -27.49
C GLU A 529 -8.36 38.68 -27.23
N LEU A 530 -9.69 38.51 -27.33
CA LEU A 530 -10.34 37.21 -27.26
C LEU A 530 -10.00 36.36 -28.51
N MET A 531 -9.22 35.32 -28.37
CA MET A 531 -8.97 34.36 -29.44
C MET A 531 -10.19 33.44 -29.64
N LYS A 532 -10.60 33.28 -30.91
CA LYS A 532 -11.60 32.28 -31.32
C LYS A 532 -10.93 30.90 -31.28
N GLU A 533 -11.44 30.04 -30.44
CA GLU A 533 -11.08 28.62 -30.50
C GLU A 533 -11.58 28.03 -31.83
N LYS A 534 -10.66 27.55 -32.67
CA LYS A 534 -11.01 26.71 -33.83
C LYS A 534 -11.37 25.34 -33.34
N ARG A 535 -12.63 24.93 -33.58
CA ARG A 535 -13.08 23.53 -33.47
C ARG A 535 -12.40 22.63 -34.50
#